data_ee098b56ad83e324601aad2c00b8186d
#
_entry.id   ee098b56ad83e324601aad2c00b8186d
#
_cell.length_a   1.000
_cell.length_b   1.000
_cell.length_c   1.000
_cell.angle_alpha   90.00
_cell.angle_beta   90.00
_cell.angle_gamma   90.00
#
_symmetry.space_group_name_H-M   'P 1'
#
loop_
_entity.id
_entity.type
_entity.pdbx_description
1 polymer ?
#
loop_
_entity_poly.entity_id
_entity_poly.type
_entity_poly.pdbx_seq_one_letter_code
_entity_poly.pdbx_strand_id
1 'polypeptide(L)'
;MKKSLKLAAAATILATPAIADTIPVPYNTLNTNMENPLYMPGARVFYSKLSNGLMLKVADDSEAHKDKHHDGSTEFPIIRIQEEMGYGITDRLAAHFSVQYTHDDDIQRTGLSAGRLGLTYRLLNLYNGFVWDIYGDLHLGGIGEMRGQYNIAGDAATAQATLTQLTPAIMAGQMTKEQAAQMALGASLLDAHGVIDYDNYSNGMWGFHVGTKVGKVWDKLTTSAFVEVLRTFGDDNSRIRIAGSNAPILPGYSTALVLASMGAPSEVAAEFKSVTEVNAGLNAFYQWTSKWSTGAWFRYEHHADQGIEKITTDVAPELEMVKKALEDKLSDMNDGFDAYIIGLSAAHQFTDHAQVAVYGEYTFDNAHERSQNGTDAKVEAGVRVNFKF
;
A
#
# COMPACT_ATOMS: atom_id res chain seq x y z
N MET A 1 -17.74 26.98 -2.79
CA MET A 1 -18.56 26.62 -3.95
C MET A 1 -17.91 25.66 -4.97
N LYS A 2 -16.64 25.27 -4.85
CA LYS A 2 -15.98 24.33 -5.81
C LYS A 2 -16.08 22.83 -5.44
N LYS A 3 -16.55 22.50 -4.23
CA LYS A 3 -16.66 21.07 -3.78
C LYS A 3 -17.98 20.38 -4.21
N SER A 4 -19.02 21.14 -4.52
CA SER A 4 -20.32 20.58 -4.92
C SER A 4 -20.41 20.16 -6.40
N LEU A 5 -19.49 20.63 -7.25
CA LEU A 5 -19.53 20.30 -8.68
C LEU A 5 -18.98 18.90 -9.01
N LYS A 6 -18.10 18.36 -8.14
CA LYS A 6 -17.48 17.04 -8.34
C LYS A 6 -18.41 15.87 -7.98
N LEU A 7 -19.33 16.09 -7.05
CA LEU A 7 -20.31 15.06 -6.67
C LEU A 7 -21.45 14.96 -7.71
N ALA A 8 -21.79 16.06 -8.37
CA ALA A 8 -22.84 16.08 -9.39
C ALA A 8 -22.44 15.33 -10.66
N ALA A 9 -21.15 15.34 -11.03
CA ALA A 9 -20.66 14.60 -12.20
C ALA A 9 -20.74 13.07 -12.02
N ALA A 10 -20.47 12.58 -10.82
CA ALA A 10 -20.59 11.15 -10.49
C ALA A 10 -22.06 10.67 -10.49
N ALA A 11 -22.98 11.52 -10.04
CA ALA A 11 -24.41 11.20 -10.02
C ALA A 11 -25.06 11.20 -11.43
N THR A 12 -24.51 11.99 -12.36
CA THR A 12 -25.07 12.08 -13.74
C THR A 12 -24.73 10.84 -14.56
N ILE A 13 -23.62 10.16 -14.27
CA ILE A 13 -23.25 8.91 -14.97
C ILE A 13 -24.17 7.75 -14.53
N LEU A 14 -24.71 7.80 -13.32
CA LEU A 14 -25.64 6.79 -12.81
C LEU A 14 -27.09 6.92 -13.36
N ALA A 15 -27.41 8.04 -13.98
CA ALA A 15 -28.76 8.37 -14.45
C ALA A 15 -28.98 8.14 -15.95
N THR A 16 -28.00 7.59 -16.68
CA THR A 16 -28.23 7.22 -18.10
C THR A 16 -29.19 6.05 -18.18
N PRO A 17 -30.32 6.18 -18.89
CA PRO A 17 -31.27 5.09 -19.04
C PRO A 17 -30.61 3.90 -19.74
N ALA A 18 -30.95 2.73 -19.25
CA ALA A 18 -30.50 1.46 -19.79
C ALA A 18 -30.74 1.40 -21.30
N ILE A 19 -29.66 1.54 -22.07
CA ILE A 19 -29.73 1.35 -23.50
C ILE A 19 -29.73 -0.16 -23.78
N ALA A 20 -30.79 -0.58 -24.42
CA ALA A 20 -31.04 -1.83 -25.10
C ALA A 20 -31.32 -3.07 -24.24
N ASP A 21 -32.42 -3.71 -24.58
CA ASP A 21 -32.73 -5.08 -24.23
C ASP A 21 -31.55 -5.99 -24.53
N THR A 22 -30.87 -6.39 -23.49
CA THR A 22 -29.76 -7.33 -23.61
C THR A 22 -30.33 -8.73 -23.66
N ILE A 23 -30.16 -9.37 -24.77
CA ILE A 23 -30.32 -10.81 -24.87
C ILE A 23 -29.28 -11.41 -23.89
N PRO A 24 -29.70 -12.24 -22.93
CA PRO A 24 -28.74 -12.78 -21.97
C PRO A 24 -27.63 -13.52 -22.69
N VAL A 25 -26.40 -13.23 -22.32
CA VAL A 25 -25.25 -14.02 -22.75
C VAL A 25 -25.51 -15.47 -22.32
N PRO A 26 -25.45 -16.46 -23.21
CA PRO A 26 -25.85 -17.83 -22.90
C PRO A 26 -24.94 -18.53 -21.89
N TYR A 27 -23.97 -17.82 -21.30
CA TYR A 27 -22.98 -18.41 -20.43
C TYR A 27 -23.20 -18.01 -18.97
N ASN A 28 -23.67 -18.97 -18.22
CA ASN A 28 -23.87 -18.93 -16.79
C ASN A 28 -22.60 -18.62 -15.96
N THR A 29 -21.40 -18.70 -16.56
CA THR A 29 -20.14 -18.51 -15.83
C THR A 29 -19.95 -17.10 -15.25
N LEU A 30 -20.55 -16.08 -15.86
CA LEU A 30 -20.50 -14.69 -15.37
C LEU A 30 -21.23 -14.50 -14.03
N ASN A 31 -22.22 -15.34 -13.73
CA ASN A 31 -23.01 -15.26 -12.51
C ASN A 31 -22.86 -16.49 -11.61
N THR A 32 -22.16 -17.53 -12.08
CA THR A 32 -22.07 -18.80 -11.37
C THR A 32 -20.68 -19.08 -10.81
N ASN A 33 -19.62 -18.71 -11.54
CA ASN A 33 -18.25 -18.93 -11.09
C ASN A 33 -17.62 -17.63 -10.59
N MET A 34 -17.41 -17.55 -9.28
CA MET A 34 -16.88 -16.35 -8.62
C MET A 34 -15.39 -16.09 -8.91
N GLU A 35 -14.67 -17.08 -9.46
CA GLU A 35 -13.29 -16.90 -9.93
C GLU A 35 -13.21 -16.32 -11.35
N ASN A 36 -14.34 -16.24 -12.07
CA ASN A 36 -14.36 -15.57 -13.37
C ASN A 36 -14.09 -14.07 -13.18
N PRO A 37 -13.11 -13.47 -13.86
CA PRO A 37 -12.76 -12.06 -13.69
C PRO A 37 -13.88 -11.09 -14.06
N LEU A 38 -14.88 -11.54 -14.83
CA LEU A 38 -16.08 -10.78 -15.18
C LEU A 38 -17.30 -11.19 -14.33
N TYR A 39 -17.09 -11.90 -13.22
CA TYR A 39 -18.18 -12.26 -12.33
C TYR A 39 -18.91 -11.01 -11.83
N MET A 40 -20.24 -11.07 -11.85
CA MET A 40 -21.13 -10.11 -11.22
C MET A 40 -22.30 -10.87 -10.61
N PRO A 41 -22.64 -10.66 -9.33
CA PRO A 41 -23.81 -11.28 -8.73
C PRO A 41 -25.08 -10.86 -9.47
N GLY A 42 -25.98 -11.80 -9.71
CA GLY A 42 -27.30 -11.49 -10.22
C GLY A 42 -28.13 -10.67 -9.20
N ALA A 43 -29.24 -10.13 -9.65
CA ALA A 43 -30.15 -9.39 -8.77
C ALA A 43 -30.53 -10.19 -7.53
N ARG A 44 -30.40 -9.58 -6.34
CA ARG A 44 -30.72 -10.18 -5.02
C ARG A 44 -29.81 -11.34 -4.60
N VAL A 45 -28.67 -11.53 -5.27
CA VAL A 45 -27.67 -12.51 -4.88
C VAL A 45 -26.65 -11.84 -3.98
N PHE A 46 -26.44 -12.40 -2.81
CA PHE A 46 -25.33 -12.05 -1.91
C PHE A 46 -24.16 -12.99 -2.18
N TYR A 47 -22.93 -12.48 -2.11
CA TYR A 47 -21.72 -13.30 -2.16
C TYR A 47 -20.70 -12.88 -1.10
N SER A 48 -19.85 -13.82 -0.75
CA SER A 48 -18.68 -13.64 0.12
C SER A 48 -17.48 -14.37 -0.47
N LYS A 49 -16.32 -13.74 -0.47
CA LYS A 49 -15.03 -14.31 -0.86
C LYS A 49 -14.04 -14.08 0.26
N LEU A 50 -13.69 -15.14 0.96
CA LEU A 50 -12.67 -15.13 2.00
C LEU A 50 -11.37 -15.68 1.43
N SER A 51 -10.34 -14.84 1.38
CA SER A 51 -8.99 -15.21 0.95
C SER A 51 -8.06 -15.24 2.16
N ASN A 52 -7.21 -16.26 2.21
CA ASN A 52 -6.13 -16.36 3.19
C ASN A 52 -4.84 -16.67 2.44
N GLY A 53 -3.89 -15.77 2.49
CA GLY A 53 -2.60 -15.85 1.80
C GLY A 53 -1.43 -15.79 2.78
N LEU A 54 -0.37 -16.52 2.44
CA LEU A 54 0.93 -16.44 3.06
C LEU A 54 1.90 -15.85 2.05
N MET A 55 2.51 -14.72 2.40
CA MET A 55 3.48 -14.02 1.56
C MET A 55 4.88 -14.21 2.13
N LEU A 56 5.82 -14.59 1.27
CA LEU A 56 7.24 -14.71 1.57
C LEU A 56 8.02 -13.71 0.72
N LYS A 57 8.96 -13.02 1.32
CA LYS A 57 9.99 -12.26 0.62
C LYS A 57 11.02 -13.26 0.09
N VAL A 58 11.32 -13.27 -1.21
CA VAL A 58 12.14 -14.33 -1.85
C VAL A 58 13.57 -13.89 -2.10
N ALA A 59 13.81 -12.62 -2.30
CA ALA A 59 15.14 -12.09 -2.53
C ALA A 59 15.26 -10.70 -1.90
N ASP A 60 16.27 -10.54 -1.11
CA ASP A 60 16.74 -9.25 -0.62
C ASP A 60 18.24 -9.20 -0.90
N ASP A 61 18.61 -8.70 -2.09
CA ASP A 61 20.01 -8.52 -2.47
C ASP A 61 20.57 -7.15 -2.06
N SER A 62 19.79 -6.36 -1.28
CA SER A 62 20.26 -5.05 -0.84
C SER A 62 21.47 -5.18 0.08
N GLU A 63 22.60 -4.61 -0.35
CA GLU A 63 23.82 -4.54 0.47
C GLU A 63 23.58 -3.80 1.80
N ALA A 64 22.57 -2.93 1.85
CA ALA A 64 22.17 -2.20 3.05
C ALA A 64 21.58 -3.12 4.14
N HIS A 65 21.03 -4.28 3.78
CA HIS A 65 20.51 -5.27 4.73
C HIS A 65 21.56 -6.30 5.18
N LYS A 66 22.64 -6.48 4.42
CA LYS A 66 23.71 -7.45 4.77
C LYS A 66 24.40 -7.11 6.09
N ASP A 67 24.38 -5.86 6.51
CA ASP A 67 25.05 -5.41 7.77
C ASP A 67 24.12 -5.38 8.99
N LYS A 68 22.83 -5.64 8.86
CA LYS A 68 21.87 -5.63 9.96
C LYS A 68 21.33 -7.04 10.25
N HIS A 69 22.04 -7.75 11.15
CA HIS A 69 21.51 -8.83 11.95
C HIS A 69 20.61 -9.89 11.28
N HIS A 70 21.02 -10.46 10.17
CA HIS A 70 20.53 -11.77 9.80
C HIS A 70 21.24 -12.82 10.68
N ASP A 71 20.68 -13.08 11.83
CA ASP A 71 21.11 -14.16 12.73
C ASP A 71 20.64 -15.55 12.24
N GLY A 72 20.24 -15.66 10.96
CA GLY A 72 19.74 -16.90 10.37
C GLY A 72 18.32 -17.28 10.83
N SER A 73 17.58 -16.35 11.40
CA SER A 73 16.14 -16.58 11.66
C SER A 73 15.40 -16.69 10.33
N THR A 74 14.61 -17.74 10.19
CA THR A 74 13.66 -17.89 9.10
C THR A 74 12.67 -16.74 9.18
N GLU A 75 12.64 -15.87 8.18
CA GLU A 75 11.64 -14.84 8.07
C GLU A 75 10.24 -15.48 8.15
N PHE A 76 9.43 -15.01 9.08
CA PHE A 76 8.05 -15.48 9.19
C PHE A 76 7.25 -14.95 8.02
N PRO A 77 6.35 -15.78 7.44
CA PRO A 77 5.52 -15.32 6.35
C PRO A 77 4.55 -14.25 6.83
N ILE A 78 4.34 -13.25 5.99
CA ILE A 78 3.27 -12.28 6.20
C ILE A 78 1.94 -12.98 5.94
N ILE A 79 1.04 -12.92 6.91
CA ILE A 79 -0.30 -13.48 6.79
C ILE A 79 -1.26 -12.39 6.31
N ARG A 80 -1.97 -12.66 5.22
CA ARG A 80 -3.00 -11.78 4.70
C ARG A 80 -4.35 -12.49 4.69
N ILE A 81 -5.33 -11.89 5.34
CA ILE A 81 -6.72 -12.36 5.32
C ILE A 81 -7.56 -11.24 4.70
N GLN A 82 -8.29 -11.56 3.64
CA GLN A 82 -9.17 -10.60 2.98
C GLN A 82 -10.57 -11.20 2.88
N GLU A 83 -11.57 -10.44 3.30
CA GLU A 83 -12.97 -10.72 3.09
C GLU A 83 -13.55 -9.70 2.13
N GLU A 84 -14.17 -10.18 1.06
CA GLU A 84 -14.97 -9.38 0.14
C GLU A 84 -16.41 -9.88 0.16
N MET A 85 -17.35 -9.02 0.44
CA MET A 85 -18.79 -9.28 0.43
C MET A 85 -19.45 -8.38 -0.61
N GLY A 86 -20.47 -8.89 -1.27
CA GLY A 86 -21.22 -8.06 -2.20
C GLY A 86 -22.64 -8.54 -2.41
N TYR A 87 -23.45 -7.63 -2.95
CA TYR A 87 -24.87 -7.83 -3.19
C TYR A 87 -25.27 -7.29 -4.57
N GLY A 88 -25.90 -8.13 -5.37
CA GLY A 88 -26.50 -7.74 -6.63
C GLY A 88 -27.79 -6.93 -6.39
N ILE A 89 -27.74 -5.63 -6.62
CA ILE A 89 -28.92 -4.75 -6.54
C ILE A 89 -29.82 -4.99 -7.76
N THR A 90 -29.19 -5.10 -8.92
CA THR A 90 -29.83 -5.50 -10.18
C THR A 90 -28.87 -6.43 -10.93
N ASP A 91 -29.26 -6.95 -12.08
CA ASP A 91 -28.37 -7.76 -12.95
C ASP A 91 -27.19 -6.96 -13.51
N ARG A 92 -27.17 -5.65 -13.33
CA ARG A 92 -26.13 -4.74 -13.82
C ARG A 92 -25.48 -3.88 -12.76
N LEU A 93 -26.00 -3.86 -11.55
CA LEU A 93 -25.50 -3.05 -10.45
C LEU A 93 -25.28 -3.93 -9.23
N ALA A 94 -24.07 -3.95 -8.72
CA ALA A 94 -23.72 -4.61 -7.48
C ALA A 94 -23.03 -3.63 -6.53
N ALA A 95 -23.33 -3.76 -5.24
CA ALA A 95 -22.56 -3.14 -4.18
C ALA A 95 -21.59 -4.16 -3.62
N HIS A 96 -20.42 -3.69 -3.17
CA HIS A 96 -19.45 -4.54 -2.51
C HIS A 96 -18.75 -3.80 -1.36
N PHE A 97 -18.28 -4.60 -0.44
CA PHE A 97 -17.44 -4.18 0.69
C PHE A 97 -16.30 -5.18 0.82
N SER A 98 -15.11 -4.69 1.08
CA SER A 98 -13.98 -5.55 1.41
C SER A 98 -13.22 -5.02 2.60
N VAL A 99 -12.60 -5.93 3.33
CA VAL A 99 -11.70 -5.63 4.44
C VAL A 99 -10.51 -6.56 4.37
N GLN A 100 -9.33 -6.03 4.67
CA GLN A 100 -8.10 -6.79 4.70
C GLN A 100 -7.44 -6.66 6.08
N TYR A 101 -7.05 -7.81 6.61
CA TYR A 101 -6.24 -7.93 7.81
C TYR A 101 -4.88 -8.47 7.41
N THR A 102 -3.84 -7.86 7.96
CA THR A 102 -2.45 -8.29 7.73
C THR A 102 -1.74 -8.48 9.06
N HIS A 103 -0.95 -9.52 9.14
CA HIS A 103 -0.09 -9.83 10.27
C HIS A 103 1.32 -10.07 9.75
N ASP A 104 2.27 -9.32 10.28
CA ASP A 104 3.69 -9.39 9.94
C ASP A 104 4.50 -9.41 11.24
N ASP A 105 5.19 -10.52 11.47
CA ASP A 105 6.00 -10.71 12.66
C ASP A 105 7.34 -9.95 12.58
N ASP A 106 7.90 -9.75 11.39
CA ASP A 106 9.21 -9.11 11.21
C ASP A 106 9.20 -7.67 11.71
N ILE A 107 8.10 -6.98 11.47
CA ILE A 107 7.91 -5.60 11.91
C ILE A 107 6.94 -5.47 13.09
N GLN A 108 6.50 -6.59 13.66
CA GLN A 108 5.56 -6.67 14.78
C GLN A 108 4.27 -5.86 14.55
N ARG A 109 3.75 -5.89 13.34
CA ARG A 109 2.53 -5.17 12.96
C ARG A 109 1.39 -6.11 12.64
N THR A 110 0.25 -5.79 13.21
CA THR A 110 -0.96 -6.57 13.06
C THR A 110 -2.15 -5.63 13.05
N GLY A 111 -3.05 -5.80 12.08
CA GLY A 111 -4.28 -4.98 12.06
C GLY A 111 -5.05 -5.02 10.75
N LEU A 112 -6.13 -4.24 10.72
CA LEU A 112 -6.89 -4.01 9.50
C LEU A 112 -6.10 -3.05 8.60
N SER A 113 -5.62 -3.56 7.49
CA SER A 113 -4.71 -2.84 6.59
C SER A 113 -5.44 -2.03 5.54
N ALA A 114 -6.62 -2.46 5.11
CA ALA A 114 -7.41 -1.75 4.11
C ALA A 114 -8.89 -2.10 4.23
N GLY A 115 -9.74 -1.18 3.77
CA GLY A 115 -11.16 -1.42 3.56
C GLY A 115 -11.62 -0.73 2.29
N ARG A 116 -12.64 -1.29 1.64
CA ARG A 116 -13.28 -0.68 0.45
C ARG A 116 -14.78 -0.85 0.54
N LEU A 117 -15.50 0.18 0.13
CA LEU A 117 -16.95 0.17 -0.01
C LEU A 117 -17.30 0.78 -1.37
N GLY A 118 -17.95 0.04 -2.23
CA GLY A 118 -18.18 0.54 -3.57
C GLY A 118 -19.30 -0.10 -4.35
N LEU A 119 -19.35 0.32 -5.60
CA LEU A 119 -20.33 -0.12 -6.58
C LEU A 119 -19.63 -0.54 -7.87
N THR A 120 -20.16 -1.58 -8.48
CA THR A 120 -19.81 -2.00 -9.84
C THR A 120 -21.05 -1.91 -10.72
N TYR A 121 -20.91 -1.26 -11.87
CA TYR A 121 -21.98 -1.15 -12.85
C TYR A 121 -21.55 -1.75 -14.20
N ARG A 122 -22.34 -2.70 -14.71
CA ARG A 122 -22.14 -3.34 -16.01
C ARG A 122 -22.75 -2.48 -17.12
N LEU A 123 -21.91 -1.72 -17.81
CA LEU A 123 -22.29 -0.85 -18.91
C LEU A 123 -22.80 -1.67 -20.11
N LEU A 124 -22.03 -2.69 -20.49
CA LEU A 124 -22.34 -3.53 -21.64
C LEU A 124 -22.26 -5.00 -21.26
N ASN A 125 -23.21 -5.76 -21.76
CA ASN A 125 -23.23 -7.22 -21.73
C ASN A 125 -23.82 -7.68 -23.06
N LEU A 126 -22.97 -7.79 -24.09
CA LEU A 126 -23.41 -8.05 -25.45
C LEU A 126 -23.56 -9.55 -25.72
N TYR A 127 -24.48 -9.90 -26.61
CA TYR A 127 -24.74 -11.28 -27.03
C TYR A 127 -23.48 -12.01 -27.55
N ASN A 128 -22.51 -11.29 -28.11
CA ASN A 128 -21.26 -11.86 -28.59
C ASN A 128 -20.24 -12.16 -27.46
N GLY A 129 -20.65 -12.05 -26.19
CA GLY A 129 -19.82 -12.29 -25.03
C GLY A 129 -18.96 -11.13 -24.59
N PHE A 130 -19.06 -9.94 -25.22
CA PHE A 130 -18.33 -8.76 -24.78
C PHE A 130 -19.00 -8.16 -23.55
N VAL A 131 -18.19 -7.83 -22.54
CA VAL A 131 -18.61 -7.25 -21.27
C VAL A 131 -17.78 -6.01 -20.99
N TRP A 132 -18.43 -4.98 -20.46
CA TRP A 132 -17.78 -3.76 -19.99
C TRP A 132 -18.36 -3.33 -18.66
N ASP A 133 -17.51 -3.32 -17.64
CA ASP A 133 -17.84 -2.90 -16.29
C ASP A 133 -17.08 -1.62 -15.93
N ILE A 134 -17.73 -0.74 -15.17
CA ILE A 134 -17.11 0.37 -14.46
C ILE A 134 -17.34 0.18 -12.97
N TYR A 135 -16.39 0.59 -12.15
CA TYR A 135 -16.52 0.50 -10.71
C TYR A 135 -15.89 1.69 -10.01
N GLY A 136 -16.37 1.95 -8.82
CA GLY A 136 -15.83 2.99 -7.97
C GLY A 136 -16.07 2.66 -6.51
N ASP A 137 -15.01 2.83 -5.70
CA ASP A 137 -14.99 2.50 -4.28
C ASP A 137 -14.50 3.69 -3.47
N LEU A 138 -15.05 3.83 -2.28
CA LEU A 138 -14.45 4.58 -1.21
C LEU A 138 -13.37 3.69 -0.59
N HIS A 139 -12.13 4.14 -0.61
CA HIS A 139 -11.02 3.50 0.08
C HIS A 139 -10.99 3.99 1.52
N LEU A 140 -11.02 3.04 2.44
CA LEU A 140 -10.92 3.27 3.88
C LEU A 140 -9.54 2.77 4.30
N GLY A 141 -8.67 3.64 4.69
CA GLY A 141 -7.24 3.37 4.94
C GLY A 141 -6.94 2.52 6.16
N GLY A 142 -7.81 1.61 6.53
CA GLY A 142 -7.66 0.74 7.68
C GLY A 142 -8.04 1.42 9.00
N ILE A 143 -8.08 0.61 10.06
CA ILE A 143 -8.31 1.10 11.43
C ILE A 143 -6.96 1.13 12.13
N GLY A 144 -6.43 2.32 12.34
CA GLY A 144 -5.16 2.53 13.04
C GLY A 144 -4.44 3.77 12.54
N GLU A 145 -3.59 4.28 13.40
CA GLU A 145 -2.67 5.37 13.05
C GLU A 145 -1.49 4.76 12.28
N MET A 146 -1.05 5.43 11.23
CA MET A 146 0.25 5.12 10.65
C MET A 146 1.33 5.44 11.67
N ARG A 147 2.13 4.45 12.04
CA ARG A 147 3.27 4.63 12.92
C ARG A 147 4.53 4.31 12.16
N GLY A 148 5.37 5.30 11.97
CA GLY A 148 6.71 5.15 11.44
C GLY A 148 7.74 5.20 12.57
N GLN A 149 8.92 4.62 12.35
CA GLN A 149 10.08 4.81 13.21
C GLN A 149 11.21 5.37 12.37
N TYR A 150 11.77 6.49 12.80
CA TYR A 150 12.92 7.09 12.18
C TYR A 150 14.12 6.98 13.12
N ASN A 151 15.14 6.26 12.70
CA ASN A 151 16.38 6.11 13.44
C ASN A 151 17.38 7.15 12.93
N ILE A 152 17.65 8.17 13.73
CA ILE A 152 18.67 9.16 13.43
C ILE A 152 20.04 8.59 13.81
N ALA A 153 20.82 8.23 12.81
CA ALA A 153 22.22 7.93 12.96
C ALA A 153 23.02 9.18 12.58
N GLY A 154 23.80 9.72 13.50
CA GLY A 154 24.67 10.85 13.17
C GLY A 154 25.90 10.39 12.40
N ASP A 155 26.34 11.18 11.42
CA ASP A 155 27.62 10.98 10.77
C ASP A 155 28.77 11.55 11.62
N ALA A 156 29.60 10.65 12.16
CA ALA A 156 30.75 11.02 12.98
C ALA A 156 31.80 11.84 12.21
N ALA A 157 31.93 11.61 10.90
CA ALA A 157 32.88 12.33 10.06
C ALA A 157 32.45 13.79 9.87
N THR A 158 31.18 14.04 9.59
CA THR A 158 30.60 15.38 9.48
C THR A 158 30.64 16.11 10.81
N ALA A 159 30.34 15.44 11.93
CA ALA A 159 30.44 16.04 13.26
C ALA A 159 31.87 16.47 13.59
N GLN A 160 32.85 15.61 13.32
CA GLN A 160 34.28 15.91 13.55
C GLN A 160 34.79 17.03 12.65
N ALA A 161 34.40 17.04 11.37
CA ALA A 161 34.77 18.09 10.42
C ALA A 161 34.22 19.46 10.89
N THR A 162 32.94 19.51 11.31
CA THR A 162 32.31 20.70 11.83
C THR A 162 32.97 21.18 13.10
N LEU A 163 33.29 20.32 14.06
CA LEU A 163 34.08 20.71 15.26
C LEU A 163 35.42 21.29 14.91
N THR A 164 36.11 20.70 13.94
CA THR A 164 37.39 21.20 13.47
C THR A 164 37.27 22.64 12.93
N GLN A 165 36.23 22.94 12.16
CA GLN A 165 35.94 24.27 11.64
C GLN A 165 35.59 25.27 12.75
N LEU A 166 34.93 24.82 13.82
CA LEU A 166 34.51 25.67 14.93
C LEU A 166 35.64 25.89 15.98
N THR A 167 36.71 25.10 15.93
CA THR A 167 37.83 25.17 16.87
C THR A 167 38.43 26.60 17.01
N PRO A 168 38.64 27.38 15.93
CA PRO A 168 39.13 28.74 16.07
C PRO A 168 38.21 29.67 16.87
N ALA A 169 36.88 29.53 16.70
CA ALA A 169 35.89 30.31 17.42
C ALA A 169 35.87 29.92 18.93
N ILE A 170 36.06 28.65 19.26
CA ILE A 170 36.22 28.19 20.64
C ILE A 170 37.48 28.82 21.26
N MET A 171 38.61 28.77 20.55
CA MET A 171 39.86 29.32 21.03
C MET A 171 39.83 30.84 21.20
N ALA A 172 39.06 31.54 20.39
CA ALA A 172 38.82 33.00 20.52
C ALA A 172 37.81 33.37 21.61
N GLY A 173 37.23 32.40 22.31
CA GLY A 173 36.21 32.62 23.33
C GLY A 173 34.87 33.14 22.79
N GLN A 174 34.63 33.01 21.49
CA GLN A 174 33.40 33.46 20.83
C GLN A 174 32.27 32.40 21.00
N MET A 175 32.64 31.18 21.41
CA MET A 175 31.72 30.03 21.53
C MET A 175 32.22 29.09 22.63
N THR A 176 31.30 28.50 23.38
CA THR A 176 31.66 27.43 24.31
C THR A 176 31.85 26.08 23.59
N LYS A 177 32.57 25.15 24.25
CA LYS A 177 32.73 23.80 23.69
C LYS A 177 31.42 23.08 23.55
N GLU A 178 30.48 23.31 24.45
CA GLU A 178 29.14 22.74 24.45
C GLU A 178 28.32 23.25 23.25
N GLN A 179 28.39 24.58 22.98
CA GLN A 179 27.73 25.18 21.81
C GLN A 179 28.33 24.62 20.49
N ALA A 180 29.64 24.48 20.44
CA ALA A 180 30.30 23.89 19.24
C ALA A 180 29.92 22.42 19.05
N ALA A 181 29.84 21.64 20.12
CA ALA A 181 29.39 20.27 20.08
C ALA A 181 27.93 20.16 19.60
N GLN A 182 27.03 21.02 20.08
CA GLN A 182 25.64 21.07 19.62
C GLN A 182 25.55 21.40 18.13
N MET A 183 26.32 22.40 17.66
CA MET A 183 26.35 22.75 16.23
C MET A 183 26.90 21.59 15.36
N ALA A 184 27.98 20.93 15.79
CA ALA A 184 28.57 19.82 15.11
C ALA A 184 27.61 18.61 15.02
N LEU A 185 26.88 18.38 16.10
CA LEU A 185 25.86 17.33 16.15
C LEU A 185 24.64 17.70 15.30
N GLY A 186 24.21 18.96 15.33
CA GLY A 186 23.16 19.44 14.43
C GLY A 186 23.52 19.21 12.95
N ALA A 187 24.73 19.56 12.56
CA ALA A 187 25.23 19.31 11.21
C ALA A 187 25.29 17.80 10.87
N SER A 188 25.69 16.95 11.82
CA SER A 188 25.72 15.50 11.61
C SER A 188 24.33 14.86 11.50
N LEU A 189 23.35 15.43 12.19
CA LEU A 189 21.95 15.00 12.08
C LEU A 189 21.34 15.35 10.72
N LEU A 190 21.75 16.45 10.12
CA LEU A 190 21.29 16.87 8.79
C LEU A 190 21.73 15.89 7.69
N ASP A 191 22.86 15.23 7.88
CA ASP A 191 23.38 14.20 6.96
C ASP A 191 23.00 12.79 7.38
N ALA A 192 22.16 12.62 8.40
CA ALA A 192 21.78 11.32 8.92
C ALA A 192 21.00 10.51 7.88
N HIS A 193 21.46 9.31 7.60
CA HIS A 193 20.70 8.31 6.86
C HIS A 193 19.71 7.67 7.82
N GLY A 194 18.45 8.09 7.76
CA GLY A 194 17.36 7.46 8.51
C GLY A 194 16.69 6.40 7.66
N VAL A 195 16.37 5.28 8.28
CA VAL A 195 15.46 4.30 7.68
C VAL A 195 14.10 4.54 8.29
N ILE A 196 13.12 4.94 7.49
CA ILE A 196 11.71 4.86 7.87
C ILE A 196 11.21 3.53 7.35
N ASP A 197 10.83 2.70 8.29
CA ASP A 197 10.11 1.49 8.01
C ASP A 197 8.64 1.86 7.80
N TYR A 198 8.27 2.11 6.51
CA TYR A 198 6.89 2.34 6.09
C TYR A 198 6.26 1.02 5.68
N ASP A 199 6.25 0.07 6.55
CA ASP A 199 5.38 -1.06 6.31
C ASP A 199 3.94 -0.67 6.63
N ASN A 200 3.27 -0.21 5.58
CA ASN A 200 1.94 0.35 5.57
C ASN A 200 0.88 -0.75 5.61
N TYR A 201 0.68 -1.40 6.74
CA TYR A 201 -0.49 -2.26 6.87
C TYR A 201 -1.76 -1.46 7.11
N SER A 202 -1.65 -0.27 7.66
CA SER A 202 -2.72 0.71 7.72
C SER A 202 -2.10 2.08 7.60
N ASN A 203 -2.40 2.79 6.54
CA ASN A 203 -1.93 4.16 6.38
C ASN A 203 -2.91 5.20 6.93
N GLY A 204 -4.05 4.76 7.50
CA GLY A 204 -5.10 5.67 7.96
C GLY A 204 -5.72 6.55 6.88
N MET A 205 -5.15 6.53 5.68
CA MET A 205 -5.55 7.38 4.58
C MET A 205 -6.83 6.89 3.97
N TRP A 206 -7.81 7.75 3.85
CA TRP A 206 -8.98 7.48 3.06
C TRP A 206 -8.82 8.03 1.64
N GLY A 207 -9.59 7.50 0.70
CA GLY A 207 -9.46 7.89 -0.69
C GLY A 207 -10.60 7.38 -1.54
N PHE A 208 -10.42 7.42 -2.82
CA PHE A 208 -11.33 6.80 -3.77
C PHE A 208 -10.55 6.00 -4.80
N HIS A 209 -11.17 4.92 -5.20
CA HIS A 209 -10.69 4.01 -6.22
C HIS A 209 -11.71 4.01 -7.35
N VAL A 210 -11.27 4.15 -8.58
CA VAL A 210 -12.13 4.09 -9.76
C VAL A 210 -11.44 3.26 -10.83
N GLY A 211 -12.24 2.47 -11.55
CA GLY A 211 -11.68 1.63 -12.58
C GLY A 211 -12.70 1.20 -13.62
N THR A 212 -12.17 0.58 -14.64
CA THR A 212 -12.96 -0.02 -15.71
C THR A 212 -12.37 -1.37 -16.09
N LYS A 213 -13.22 -2.29 -16.46
CA LYS A 213 -12.85 -3.62 -16.90
C LYS A 213 -13.62 -3.98 -18.14
N VAL A 214 -12.89 -4.38 -19.17
CA VAL A 214 -13.47 -4.89 -20.40
C VAL A 214 -13.06 -6.35 -20.59
N GLY A 215 -13.93 -7.14 -21.18
CA GLY A 215 -13.57 -8.53 -21.42
C GLY A 215 -14.51 -9.23 -22.38
N LYS A 216 -14.17 -10.45 -22.67
CA LYS A 216 -14.91 -11.28 -23.58
C LYS A 216 -14.96 -12.73 -23.12
N VAL A 217 -16.11 -13.33 -23.27
CA VAL A 217 -16.35 -14.75 -23.03
C VAL A 217 -16.44 -15.47 -24.37
N TRP A 218 -15.59 -16.49 -24.55
CA TRP A 218 -15.62 -17.42 -25.68
C TRP A 218 -15.83 -18.82 -25.13
N ASP A 219 -17.02 -19.36 -25.20
CA ASP A 219 -17.35 -20.68 -24.66
C ASP A 219 -16.78 -20.87 -23.23
N LYS A 220 -15.69 -21.61 -23.09
CA LYS A 220 -15.05 -21.91 -21.81
C LYS A 220 -13.97 -20.92 -21.39
N LEU A 221 -13.52 -20.07 -22.29
CA LEU A 221 -12.48 -19.08 -22.05
C LEU A 221 -13.08 -17.72 -21.79
N THR A 222 -12.68 -17.08 -20.71
CA THR A 222 -12.94 -15.66 -20.46
C THR A 222 -11.61 -14.92 -20.39
N THR A 223 -11.50 -13.79 -21.08
CA THR A 223 -10.37 -12.87 -20.92
C THR A 223 -10.90 -11.50 -20.55
N SER A 224 -10.11 -10.77 -19.77
CA SER A 224 -10.41 -9.38 -19.46
C SER A 224 -9.14 -8.55 -19.32
N ALA A 225 -9.29 -7.25 -19.56
CA ALA A 225 -8.32 -6.23 -19.25
C ALA A 225 -8.97 -5.20 -18.33
N PHE A 226 -8.19 -4.62 -17.44
CA PHE A 226 -8.66 -3.56 -16.57
C PHE A 226 -7.62 -2.47 -16.42
N VAL A 227 -8.09 -1.29 -16.06
CA VAL A 227 -7.29 -0.19 -15.57
C VAL A 227 -8.03 0.47 -14.42
N GLU A 228 -7.28 0.84 -13.38
CA GLU A 228 -7.83 1.46 -12.18
C GLU A 228 -6.87 2.48 -11.59
N VAL A 229 -7.42 3.45 -10.91
CA VAL A 229 -6.68 4.50 -10.23
C VAL A 229 -7.19 4.58 -8.80
N LEU A 230 -6.27 4.48 -7.85
CA LEU A 230 -6.50 4.78 -6.45
C LEU A 230 -5.90 6.16 -6.16
N ARG A 231 -6.70 7.03 -5.57
CA ARG A 231 -6.23 8.31 -5.02
C ARG A 231 -6.51 8.33 -3.54
N THR A 232 -5.47 8.31 -2.71
CA THR A 232 -5.57 8.53 -1.28
C THR A 232 -5.31 9.99 -0.95
N PHE A 233 -5.91 10.45 0.14
CA PHE A 233 -5.72 11.80 0.66
C PHE A 233 -4.78 11.72 1.85
N GLY A 234 -3.86 12.70 1.93
CA GLY A 234 -2.94 12.78 3.04
C GLY A 234 -3.67 12.80 4.39
N ASP A 235 -3.06 12.18 5.38
CA ASP A 235 -3.57 12.12 6.75
C ASP A 235 -2.65 12.96 7.65
N ASP A 236 -3.26 13.73 8.56
CA ASP A 236 -2.59 14.57 9.57
C ASP A 236 -2.44 13.87 10.93
N ASN A 237 -2.98 12.66 11.08
CA ASN A 237 -2.94 11.90 12.32
C ASN A 237 -1.79 10.88 12.42
N SER A 238 -0.95 10.83 11.41
CA SER A 238 0.17 9.90 11.39
C SER A 238 1.27 10.30 12.34
N ARG A 239 1.91 9.31 12.98
CA ARG A 239 2.93 9.51 13.99
C ARG A 239 4.24 8.85 13.62
N ILE A 240 5.33 9.59 13.80
CA ILE A 240 6.68 9.12 13.55
C ILE A 240 7.46 9.13 14.85
N ARG A 241 7.92 7.96 15.24
CA ARG A 241 8.82 7.80 16.38
C ARG A 241 10.22 8.20 15.95
N ILE A 242 10.82 9.13 16.66
CA ILE A 242 12.21 9.57 16.46
C ILE A 242 13.08 8.85 17.50
N ALA A 243 14.00 8.02 17.01
CA ALA A 243 14.98 7.34 17.86
C ALA A 243 16.39 7.79 17.46
N GLY A 244 17.18 8.25 18.41
CA GLY A 244 18.60 8.50 18.20
C GLY A 244 19.44 7.24 18.43
N SER A 245 20.49 7.05 17.64
CA SER A 245 21.48 6.00 17.87
C SER A 245 22.24 6.28 19.17
N ASN A 246 22.49 5.21 19.93
CA ASN A 246 23.37 5.25 21.10
C ASN A 246 24.85 5.16 20.76
N ALA A 247 25.19 4.90 19.48
CA ALA A 247 26.56 4.91 19.02
C ALA A 247 27.20 6.28 19.24
N PRO A 248 28.39 6.36 19.82
CA PRO A 248 29.06 7.64 20.06
C PRO A 248 29.49 8.27 18.74
N ILE A 249 29.00 9.48 18.44
CA ILE A 249 29.44 10.29 17.32
C ILE A 249 30.71 11.07 17.66
N LEU A 250 30.77 11.55 18.90
CA LEU A 250 31.90 12.22 19.50
C LEU A 250 32.10 11.65 20.91
N PRO A 251 33.32 11.76 21.52
CA PRO A 251 33.53 11.29 22.88
C PRO A 251 32.49 11.84 23.86
N GLY A 252 31.65 10.99 24.42
CA GLY A 252 30.59 11.35 25.36
C GLY A 252 29.28 11.84 24.75
N TYR A 253 29.14 11.84 23.42
CA TYR A 253 27.94 12.30 22.73
C TYR A 253 27.44 11.25 21.74
N SER A 254 26.15 10.97 21.79
CA SER A 254 25.41 10.17 20.83
C SER A 254 24.20 10.96 20.31
N THR A 255 23.62 10.60 19.18
CA THR A 255 22.40 11.27 18.67
C THR A 255 21.25 11.17 19.65
N ALA A 256 21.09 10.04 20.31
CA ALA A 256 20.06 9.85 21.34
C ALA A 256 20.21 10.84 22.48
N LEU A 257 21.45 11.04 22.97
CA LEU A 257 21.73 11.92 24.10
C LEU A 257 21.55 13.40 23.73
N VAL A 258 21.87 13.77 22.48
CA VAL A 258 21.71 15.12 21.98
C VAL A 258 20.24 15.48 21.79
N LEU A 259 19.49 14.59 21.13
CA LEU A 259 18.04 14.80 20.97
C LEU A 259 17.34 14.94 22.30
N ALA A 260 17.70 14.08 23.27
CA ALA A 260 17.17 14.19 24.64
C ALA A 260 17.56 15.51 25.33
N SER A 261 18.82 15.96 25.18
CA SER A 261 19.29 17.21 25.77
C SER A 261 18.64 18.48 25.17
N MET A 262 18.24 18.40 23.92
CA MET A 262 17.51 19.47 23.20
C MET A 262 15.99 19.43 23.49
N GLY A 263 15.52 18.42 24.25
CA GLY A 263 14.09 18.23 24.50
C GLY A 263 13.31 17.80 23.26
N ALA A 264 13.97 17.11 22.32
CA ALA A 264 13.29 16.59 21.13
C ALA A 264 12.21 15.60 21.53
N PRO A 265 11.01 15.72 20.99
CA PRO A 265 9.96 14.75 21.26
C PRO A 265 10.36 13.38 20.70
N SER A 266 10.04 12.32 21.44
CA SER A 266 10.28 10.95 21.00
C SER A 266 9.35 10.49 19.87
N GLU A 267 8.30 11.27 19.63
CA GLU A 267 7.29 11.03 18.61
C GLU A 267 6.78 12.37 18.07
N VAL A 268 6.64 12.49 16.76
CA VAL A 268 6.10 13.67 16.10
C VAL A 268 4.88 13.28 15.26
N ALA A 269 3.89 14.15 15.23
CA ALA A 269 2.78 14.03 14.29
C ALA A 269 3.23 14.59 12.92
N ALA A 270 2.81 13.92 11.86
CA ALA A 270 3.15 14.28 10.50
C ALA A 270 1.92 14.20 9.58
N GLU A 271 1.89 15.09 8.60
CA GLU A 271 0.92 15.07 7.50
C GLU A 271 1.57 14.39 6.29
N PHE A 272 0.94 13.35 5.76
CA PHE A 272 1.43 12.63 4.58
C PHE A 272 0.88 13.22 3.29
N LYS A 273 1.68 13.13 2.23
CA LYS A 273 1.25 13.52 0.88
C LYS A 273 0.12 12.63 0.39
N SER A 274 -0.76 13.21 -0.41
CA SER A 274 -1.75 12.43 -1.15
C SER A 274 -1.05 11.59 -2.22
N VAL A 275 -1.40 10.31 -2.32
CA VAL A 275 -0.78 9.36 -3.25
C VAL A 275 -1.75 8.98 -4.37
N THR A 276 -1.23 8.79 -5.57
CA THR A 276 -1.98 8.24 -6.71
C THR A 276 -1.31 6.96 -7.16
N GLU A 277 -2.08 5.87 -7.18
CA GLU A 277 -1.64 4.58 -7.70
C GLU A 277 -2.42 4.27 -8.96
N VAL A 278 -1.75 3.66 -9.92
CA VAL A 278 -2.35 3.25 -11.19
C VAL A 278 -2.08 1.77 -11.40
N ASN A 279 -3.14 0.99 -11.55
CA ASN A 279 -3.04 -0.44 -11.79
C ASN A 279 -3.65 -0.77 -13.13
N ALA A 280 -3.02 -1.67 -13.87
CA ALA A 280 -3.54 -2.21 -15.11
C ALA A 280 -3.25 -3.70 -15.18
N GLY A 281 -4.14 -4.48 -15.80
CA GLY A 281 -3.88 -5.90 -15.86
C GLY A 281 -4.71 -6.64 -16.89
N LEU A 282 -4.31 -7.88 -17.06
CA LEU A 282 -4.94 -8.85 -17.96
C LEU A 282 -5.29 -10.09 -17.16
N ASN A 283 -6.46 -10.67 -17.43
CA ASN A 283 -6.87 -11.93 -16.83
C ASN A 283 -7.30 -12.89 -17.92
N ALA A 284 -7.04 -14.17 -17.70
CA ALA A 284 -7.54 -15.28 -18.45
C ALA A 284 -8.14 -16.30 -17.48
N PHE A 285 -9.31 -16.80 -17.79
CA PHE A 285 -10.01 -17.79 -16.99
C PHE A 285 -10.53 -18.89 -17.93
N TYR A 286 -10.34 -20.14 -17.54
CA TYR A 286 -10.79 -21.28 -18.33
C TYR A 286 -11.62 -22.25 -17.48
N GLN A 287 -12.84 -22.51 -17.92
CA GLN A 287 -13.76 -23.46 -17.31
C GLN A 287 -13.59 -24.86 -17.95
N TRP A 288 -12.86 -25.75 -17.29
CA TRP A 288 -12.58 -27.09 -17.79
C TRP A 288 -13.84 -27.96 -17.80
N THR A 289 -14.54 -27.96 -16.69
CA THR A 289 -15.81 -28.67 -16.47
C THR A 289 -16.77 -27.77 -15.70
N SER A 290 -17.99 -28.21 -15.44
CA SER A 290 -18.93 -27.47 -14.57
C SER A 290 -18.39 -27.23 -13.17
N LYS A 291 -17.37 -28.00 -12.73
CA LYS A 291 -16.82 -27.93 -11.37
C LYS A 291 -15.38 -27.40 -11.31
N TRP A 292 -14.59 -27.54 -12.36
CA TRP A 292 -13.19 -27.19 -12.35
C TRP A 292 -12.89 -26.01 -13.25
N SER A 293 -12.13 -25.05 -12.73
CA SER A 293 -11.66 -23.90 -13.49
C SER A 293 -10.23 -23.53 -13.09
N THR A 294 -9.56 -22.81 -13.98
CA THR A 294 -8.25 -22.21 -13.71
C THR A 294 -8.26 -20.76 -14.13
N GLY A 295 -7.47 -19.95 -13.43
CA GLY A 295 -7.25 -18.55 -13.73
C GLY A 295 -5.77 -18.26 -13.89
N ALA A 296 -5.45 -17.28 -14.70
CA ALA A 296 -4.13 -16.67 -14.81
C ALA A 296 -4.30 -15.16 -14.92
N TRP A 297 -3.39 -14.40 -14.31
CA TRP A 297 -3.42 -12.95 -14.42
C TRP A 297 -2.02 -12.38 -14.49
N PHE A 298 -1.95 -11.20 -15.09
CA PHE A 298 -0.82 -10.31 -15.05
C PHE A 298 -1.33 -8.95 -14.60
N ARG A 299 -0.65 -8.32 -13.65
CA ARG A 299 -0.97 -6.98 -13.15
C ARG A 299 0.29 -6.13 -13.09
N TYR A 300 0.19 -4.93 -13.58
CA TYR A 300 1.13 -3.86 -13.40
C TYR A 300 0.57 -2.87 -12.38
N GLU A 301 1.37 -2.49 -11.42
CA GLU A 301 1.05 -1.49 -10.41
C GLU A 301 2.11 -0.40 -10.42
N HIS A 302 1.67 0.84 -10.53
CA HIS A 302 2.51 2.01 -10.37
C HIS A 302 2.16 2.67 -9.04
N HIS A 303 3.11 2.64 -8.11
CA HIS A 303 3.02 3.32 -6.84
C HIS A 303 3.77 4.64 -6.95
N ALA A 304 3.05 5.76 -6.79
CA ALA A 304 3.67 7.09 -6.79
C ALA A 304 4.47 7.31 -5.50
N ASP A 305 5.34 8.31 -5.54
CA ASP A 305 6.14 8.72 -4.39
C ASP A 305 5.25 8.96 -3.18
N GLN A 306 5.61 8.33 -2.08
CA GLN A 306 4.97 8.53 -0.80
C GLN A 306 5.95 9.21 0.14
N GLY A 307 5.52 10.27 0.81
CA GLY A 307 6.35 11.01 1.73
C GLY A 307 5.54 11.89 2.66
N ILE A 308 6.25 12.54 3.55
CA ILE A 308 5.67 13.51 4.46
C ILE A 308 5.56 14.85 3.75
N GLU A 309 4.42 15.53 3.91
CA GLU A 309 4.25 16.90 3.46
C GLU A 309 4.84 17.87 4.50
N LYS A 310 4.58 17.62 5.78
CA LYS A 310 5.13 18.41 6.91
C LYS A 310 5.00 17.66 8.24
N ILE A 311 5.81 18.06 9.20
CA ILE A 311 5.67 17.70 10.62
C ILE A 311 4.78 18.73 11.30
N THR A 312 3.66 18.27 11.88
CA THR A 312 2.66 19.15 12.51
C THR A 312 2.94 19.40 14.00
N THR A 313 3.83 18.61 14.62
CA THR A 313 4.24 18.83 16.01
C THR A 313 5.00 20.13 16.16
N ASP A 314 4.57 20.97 17.10
CA ASP A 314 5.33 22.16 17.50
C ASP A 314 6.61 21.74 18.24
N VAL A 315 7.72 22.30 17.82
CA VAL A 315 9.02 22.06 18.43
C VAL A 315 9.61 23.38 19.00
N ALA A 316 10.56 23.26 19.88
CA ALA A 316 11.29 24.44 20.36
C ALA A 316 12.04 25.12 19.20
N PRO A 317 12.23 26.47 19.22
CA PRO A 317 12.88 27.20 18.13
C PRO A 317 14.26 26.63 17.74
N GLU A 318 14.97 26.06 18.69
CA GLU A 318 16.29 25.45 18.50
C GLU A 318 16.23 24.18 17.68
N LEU A 319 15.05 23.53 17.61
CA LEU A 319 14.79 22.30 16.86
C LEU A 319 14.14 22.55 15.49
N GLU A 320 13.75 23.76 15.16
CA GLU A 320 13.11 24.09 13.88
C GLU A 320 13.97 23.70 12.66
N MET A 321 15.29 23.90 12.76
CA MET A 321 16.21 23.48 11.69
C MET A 321 16.24 21.95 11.55
N VAL A 322 16.24 21.23 12.66
CA VAL A 322 16.21 19.74 12.66
C VAL A 322 14.88 19.24 12.12
N LYS A 323 13.76 19.87 12.53
CA LYS A 323 12.43 19.57 12.00
C LYS A 323 12.38 19.72 10.48
N LYS A 324 12.85 20.85 9.95
CA LYS A 324 12.87 21.12 8.51
C LYS A 324 13.75 20.10 7.76
N ALA A 325 14.93 19.81 8.26
CA ALA A 325 15.81 18.83 7.65
C ALA A 325 15.18 17.42 7.66
N LEU A 326 14.45 17.10 8.72
CA LEU A 326 13.69 15.86 8.83
C LEU A 326 12.54 15.83 7.80
N GLU A 327 11.79 16.91 7.66
CA GLU A 327 10.75 17.06 6.64
C GLU A 327 11.33 16.87 5.23
N ASP A 328 12.43 17.54 4.90
CA ASP A 328 13.10 17.43 3.60
C ASP A 328 13.54 15.98 3.32
N LYS A 329 14.12 15.31 4.31
CA LYS A 329 14.52 13.89 4.18
C LYS A 329 13.32 12.94 4.03
N LEU A 330 12.27 13.17 4.80
CA LEU A 330 11.09 12.34 4.82
C LEU A 330 10.16 12.59 3.62
N SER A 331 10.32 13.73 2.94
CA SER A 331 9.58 14.00 1.72
C SER A 331 10.04 13.17 0.53
N ASP A 332 11.30 12.74 0.52
CA ASP A 332 11.94 12.04 -0.60
C ASP A 332 12.27 10.56 -0.27
N MET A 333 11.72 10.01 0.82
CA MET A 333 12.15 8.69 1.30
C MET A 333 11.57 7.50 0.55
N ASN A 334 10.39 7.63 -0.02
CA ASN A 334 9.76 6.58 -0.80
C ASN A 334 9.55 7.09 -2.22
N ASP A 335 10.60 6.96 -3.02
CA ASP A 335 10.46 7.07 -4.47
C ASP A 335 9.41 6.06 -4.93
N GLY A 336 8.53 6.50 -5.83
CA GLY A 336 7.56 5.63 -6.45
C GLY A 336 8.24 4.43 -7.12
N PHE A 337 7.54 3.34 -7.18
CA PHE A 337 8.04 2.11 -7.79
C PHE A 337 7.00 1.47 -8.69
N ASP A 338 7.47 0.61 -9.57
CA ASP A 338 6.65 -0.20 -10.44
C ASP A 338 6.71 -1.66 -10.00
N ALA A 339 5.55 -2.30 -9.87
CA ALA A 339 5.46 -3.71 -9.55
C ALA A 339 4.75 -4.49 -10.68
N TYR A 340 5.22 -5.69 -10.90
CA TYR A 340 4.68 -6.62 -11.88
C TYR A 340 4.30 -7.91 -11.18
N ILE A 341 3.06 -8.32 -11.32
CA ILE A 341 2.50 -9.46 -10.61
C ILE A 341 1.99 -10.47 -11.63
N ILE A 342 2.42 -11.71 -11.47
CA ILE A 342 1.93 -12.84 -12.25
C ILE A 342 1.29 -13.81 -11.28
N GLY A 343 0.07 -14.25 -11.59
CA GLY A 343 -0.64 -15.18 -10.72
C GLY A 343 -1.37 -16.27 -11.48
N LEU A 344 -1.60 -17.35 -10.76
CA LEU A 344 -2.34 -18.52 -11.21
C LEU A 344 -3.31 -18.98 -10.13
N SER A 345 -4.44 -19.53 -10.54
CA SER A 345 -5.37 -20.20 -9.63
C SER A 345 -5.97 -21.46 -10.22
N ALA A 346 -6.40 -22.35 -9.32
CA ALA A 346 -7.24 -23.48 -9.66
C ALA A 346 -8.40 -23.55 -8.66
N ALA A 347 -9.61 -23.70 -9.17
CA ALA A 347 -10.81 -23.66 -8.34
C ALA A 347 -11.69 -24.90 -8.57
N HIS A 348 -12.31 -25.36 -7.50
CA HIS A 348 -13.30 -26.41 -7.51
C HIS A 348 -14.63 -25.93 -6.92
N GLN A 349 -15.69 -26.07 -7.68
CA GLN A 349 -17.05 -25.76 -7.27
C GLN A 349 -17.70 -27.01 -6.69
N PHE A 350 -17.94 -27.00 -5.38
CA PHE A 350 -18.56 -28.13 -4.66
C PHE A 350 -20.07 -28.16 -4.89
N THR A 351 -20.69 -26.98 -4.82
CA THR A 351 -22.13 -26.78 -5.06
C THR A 351 -22.34 -25.51 -5.87
N ASP A 352 -23.55 -25.23 -6.28
CA ASP A 352 -23.89 -23.96 -6.94
C ASP A 352 -23.64 -22.72 -6.04
N HIS A 353 -23.45 -22.95 -4.73
CA HIS A 353 -23.31 -21.93 -3.71
C HIS A 353 -21.92 -21.86 -3.07
N ALA A 354 -21.06 -22.88 -3.28
CA ALA A 354 -19.78 -22.98 -2.60
C ALA A 354 -18.66 -23.38 -3.54
N GLN A 355 -17.54 -22.65 -3.49
CA GLN A 355 -16.36 -22.86 -4.30
C GLN A 355 -15.10 -22.66 -3.45
N VAL A 356 -14.07 -23.42 -3.71
CA VAL A 356 -12.73 -23.24 -3.13
C VAL A 356 -11.72 -23.07 -4.25
N ALA A 357 -10.83 -22.11 -4.12
CA ALA A 357 -9.71 -21.92 -5.02
C ALA A 357 -8.38 -21.94 -4.24
N VAL A 358 -7.36 -22.47 -4.85
CA VAL A 358 -5.97 -22.26 -4.44
C VAL A 358 -5.34 -21.31 -5.43
N TYR A 359 -4.47 -20.42 -4.96
CA TYR A 359 -3.79 -19.46 -5.83
C TYR A 359 -2.34 -19.26 -5.42
N GLY A 360 -1.56 -18.77 -6.36
CA GLY A 360 -0.21 -18.31 -6.15
C GLY A 360 0.06 -17.08 -6.98
N GLU A 361 0.80 -16.13 -6.42
CA GLU A 361 1.27 -14.91 -7.06
C GLU A 361 2.78 -14.78 -6.89
N TYR A 362 3.42 -14.28 -7.92
CA TYR A 362 4.80 -13.83 -7.88
C TYR A 362 4.83 -12.36 -8.23
N THR A 363 5.33 -11.54 -7.31
CA THR A 363 5.52 -10.10 -7.50
C THR A 363 7.01 -9.83 -7.64
N PHE A 364 7.39 -9.08 -8.65
CA PHE A 364 8.69 -8.47 -8.77
C PHE A 364 8.51 -6.97 -8.97
N ASP A 365 9.31 -6.19 -8.29
CA ASP A 365 9.23 -4.74 -8.32
C ASP A 365 10.62 -4.11 -8.49
N ASN A 366 10.66 -2.85 -8.83
CA ASN A 366 11.88 -2.06 -8.89
C ASN A 366 12.04 -1.14 -7.65
N ALA A 367 11.35 -1.44 -6.57
CA ALA A 367 11.42 -0.69 -5.33
C ALA A 367 12.84 -0.68 -4.76
N HIS A 368 13.58 -1.78 -4.96
CA HIS A 368 14.98 -1.90 -4.56
C HIS A 368 15.90 -0.84 -5.21
N GLU A 369 15.67 -0.50 -6.46
CA GLU A 369 16.48 0.51 -7.16
C GLU A 369 16.19 1.93 -6.68
N ARG A 370 15.01 2.15 -6.10
CA ARG A 370 14.47 3.47 -5.76
C ARG A 370 14.21 3.70 -4.28
N SER A 371 14.09 2.64 -3.49
CA SER A 371 13.81 2.69 -2.06
C SER A 371 14.83 1.85 -1.30
N GLN A 372 15.32 2.36 -0.17
CA GLN A 372 16.24 1.61 0.70
C GLN A 372 15.58 0.40 1.39
N ASN A 373 14.25 0.29 1.31
CA ASN A 373 13.42 -0.72 1.97
C ASN A 373 12.69 -1.65 0.99
N GLY A 374 12.98 -1.59 -0.32
CA GLY A 374 12.33 -2.43 -1.33
C GLY A 374 12.79 -3.89 -1.26
N THR A 375 11.86 -4.81 -1.48
CA THR A 375 12.16 -6.24 -1.72
C THR A 375 12.01 -6.53 -3.20
N ASP A 376 13.00 -7.19 -3.80
CA ASP A 376 13.05 -7.46 -5.24
C ASP A 376 11.97 -8.43 -5.71
N ALA A 377 11.54 -9.35 -4.85
CA ALA A 377 10.54 -10.34 -5.21
C ALA A 377 9.76 -10.86 -4.00
N LYS A 378 8.47 -11.11 -4.21
CA LYS A 378 7.56 -11.68 -3.22
C LYS A 378 6.80 -12.84 -3.84
N VAL A 379 6.61 -13.91 -3.09
CA VAL A 379 5.73 -15.03 -3.45
C VAL A 379 4.57 -15.08 -2.46
N GLU A 380 3.36 -15.04 -2.97
CA GLU A 380 2.16 -15.28 -2.17
C GLU A 380 1.52 -16.59 -2.62
N ALA A 381 1.11 -17.42 -1.68
CA ALA A 381 0.29 -18.59 -1.92
C ALA A 381 -0.89 -18.60 -0.94
N GLY A 382 -2.06 -18.97 -1.42
CA GLY A 382 -3.24 -18.89 -0.56
C GLY A 382 -4.41 -19.74 -1.02
N VAL A 383 -5.43 -19.70 -0.18
CA VAL A 383 -6.71 -20.34 -0.40
C VAL A 383 -7.82 -19.30 -0.36
N ARG A 384 -8.75 -19.42 -1.28
CA ARG A 384 -9.96 -18.59 -1.34
C ARG A 384 -11.19 -19.49 -1.21
N VAL A 385 -12.08 -19.11 -0.31
CA VAL A 385 -13.38 -19.78 -0.14
C VAL A 385 -14.47 -18.79 -0.54
N ASN A 386 -15.29 -19.19 -1.49
CA ASN A 386 -16.31 -18.34 -2.07
C ASN A 386 -17.71 -18.94 -1.78
N PHE A 387 -18.61 -18.07 -1.33
CA PHE A 387 -20.01 -18.42 -1.08
C PHE A 387 -20.94 -17.44 -1.81
N LYS A 388 -22.08 -17.94 -2.25
CA LYS A 388 -23.19 -17.10 -2.73
C LYS A 388 -24.53 -17.63 -2.22
N PHE A 389 -25.46 -16.72 -1.97
CA PHE A 389 -26.76 -17.01 -1.37
C PHE A 389 -27.89 -16.30 -2.13
#